data_6e4ab2812cafa5d5cc3b826731dcc5dc
#
_entry.id   6e4ab2812cafa5d5cc3b826731dcc5dc
#
_cell.length_a   1.000
_cell.length_b   1.000
_cell.length_c   1.000
_cell.angle_alpha   90.00
_cell.angle_beta   90.00
_cell.angle_gamma   90.00
#
_symmetry.space_group_name_H-M   'P 1'
#
loop_
_entity.id
_entity.type
_entity.pdbx_description
1 polymer ?
#
loop_
_entity_poly.entity_id
_entity_poly.type
_entity_poly.pdbx_seq_one_letter_code
_entity_poly.pdbx_strand_id
1 'polypeptide(L)'
;LLLVMQAVHFVCTCKLYTLSGHKAWEAAVPFYSAYILMKIIQRPWWWTILLYIPVVGNVMALVIWTDTSRAFGYRGVWWTLLAVFTLGLSLGWISWFGHPVYDSEYRRHRHALDSSILGAIVFAVTAASLIKAFTYEAYTIPTSSMEGSMLVGDFLFVNKMAYGTRIAMTPLSAPLVHDSIPLAGVRSYLKCVELPYMRLPALRKIKRNDIVVFNWPVDMPDEKPIDKKANYIKRCVAIAGDTLEIKDAVLYVNGKEQKWSERDRPQWEYRLMYKRPSYGGYFYQDLDDMGVEIHRY
;
A
#
# COMPACT_ATOMS: atom_id res chain seq x y z
N LEU A 1 19.22 10.48 0.03
CA LEU A 1 18.93 9.27 0.80
C LEU A 1 19.50 8.02 0.13
N LEU A 2 19.18 7.75 -1.15
CA LEU A 2 19.64 6.55 -1.88
C LEU A 2 21.17 6.38 -1.81
N LEU A 3 21.93 7.45 -2.00
CA LEU A 3 23.40 7.43 -1.90
C LEU A 3 23.88 7.10 -0.48
N VAL A 4 23.21 7.61 0.56
CA VAL A 4 23.55 7.30 1.95
C VAL A 4 23.27 5.83 2.25
N MET A 5 22.12 5.33 1.85
CA MET A 5 21.78 3.90 2.00
C MET A 5 22.78 3.02 1.25
N GLN A 6 23.18 3.43 0.05
CA GLN A 6 24.18 2.70 -0.73
C GLN A 6 25.58 2.71 -0.09
N ALA A 7 25.98 3.84 0.51
CA ALA A 7 27.22 3.94 1.26
C ALA A 7 27.23 3.02 2.50
N VAL A 8 26.12 3.01 3.24
CA VAL A 8 25.95 2.08 4.39
C VAL A 8 25.98 0.63 3.92
N HIS A 9 25.26 0.31 2.83
CA HIS A 9 25.28 -1.03 2.26
C HIS A 9 26.71 -1.43 1.86
N PHE A 10 27.45 -0.56 1.17
CA PHE A 10 28.83 -0.81 0.80
C PHE A 10 29.71 -1.12 2.01
N VAL A 11 29.70 -0.25 3.02
CA VAL A 11 30.51 -0.44 4.24
C VAL A 11 30.14 -1.75 4.94
N CYS A 12 28.87 -2.08 5.01
CA CYS A 12 28.42 -3.30 5.68
C CYS A 12 28.72 -4.59 4.91
N THR A 13 28.83 -4.54 3.58
CA THR A 13 28.83 -5.77 2.76
C THR A 13 30.03 -5.96 1.85
N CYS A 14 30.87 -4.94 1.61
CA CYS A 14 31.99 -5.02 0.64
C CYS A 14 32.92 -6.21 0.88
N LYS A 15 33.22 -6.55 2.15
CA LYS A 15 34.05 -7.70 2.50
C LYS A 15 33.31 -9.03 2.22
N LEU A 16 31.99 -9.08 2.38
CA LEU A 16 31.20 -10.27 2.04
C LEU A 16 31.22 -10.54 0.52
N TYR A 17 31.21 -9.48 -0.30
CA TYR A 17 31.36 -9.62 -1.76
C TYR A 17 32.73 -10.21 -2.12
N THR A 18 33.81 -9.72 -1.49
CA THR A 18 35.14 -10.27 -1.77
C THR A 18 35.30 -11.72 -1.31
N LEU A 19 34.72 -12.09 -0.19
CA LEU A 19 34.73 -13.47 0.31
C LEU A 19 33.94 -14.44 -0.58
N SER A 20 32.96 -13.94 -1.33
CA SER A 20 32.19 -14.73 -2.29
C SER A 20 32.78 -14.75 -3.71
N GLY A 21 34.02 -14.21 -3.89
CA GLY A 21 34.70 -14.19 -5.17
C GLY A 21 34.34 -12.99 -6.08
N HIS A 22 33.61 -12.00 -5.56
CA HIS A 22 33.28 -10.78 -6.28
C HIS A 22 34.21 -9.63 -5.92
N LYS A 23 34.13 -8.52 -6.67
CA LYS A 23 34.97 -7.34 -6.40
C LYS A 23 34.27 -6.40 -5.38
N ALA A 24 35.03 -5.80 -4.48
CA ALA A 24 34.52 -4.90 -3.45
C ALA A 24 33.68 -3.72 -4.02
N TRP A 25 34.12 -3.13 -5.16
CA TRP A 25 33.43 -2.01 -5.78
C TRP A 25 32.00 -2.36 -6.28
N GLU A 26 31.72 -3.65 -6.56
CA GLU A 26 30.41 -4.11 -7.00
C GLU A 26 29.34 -3.86 -5.92
N ALA A 27 29.72 -3.82 -4.64
CA ALA A 27 28.84 -3.44 -3.54
C ALA A 27 28.54 -1.94 -3.50
N ALA A 28 29.32 -1.09 -4.20
CA ALA A 28 29.14 0.37 -4.17
C ALA A 28 28.15 0.89 -5.23
N VAL A 29 27.92 0.15 -6.31
CA VAL A 29 27.10 0.61 -7.43
C VAL A 29 25.62 0.32 -7.20
N PRO A 30 24.72 1.33 -7.10
CA PRO A 30 23.29 1.12 -6.94
C PRO A 30 22.72 0.19 -8.02
N PHE A 31 21.69 -0.55 -7.70
CA PHE A 31 21.03 -1.57 -8.54
C PHE A 31 21.94 -2.76 -8.88
N TYR A 32 23.16 -2.50 -9.34
CA TYR A 32 24.12 -3.56 -9.67
C TYR A 32 24.54 -4.35 -8.42
N SER A 33 24.76 -3.66 -7.32
CA SER A 33 25.05 -4.32 -6.02
C SER A 33 23.94 -5.30 -5.64
N ALA A 34 22.66 -4.90 -5.75
CA ALA A 34 21.56 -5.78 -5.45
C ALA A 34 21.52 -7.01 -6.38
N TYR A 35 21.80 -6.82 -7.68
CA TYR A 35 21.89 -7.92 -8.64
C TYR A 35 23.01 -8.92 -8.29
N ILE A 36 24.19 -8.42 -7.94
CA ILE A 36 25.30 -9.27 -7.51
C ILE A 36 24.99 -9.98 -6.19
N LEU A 37 24.33 -9.26 -5.25
CA LEU A 37 23.89 -9.86 -3.99
C LEU A 37 22.93 -11.04 -4.23
N MET A 38 22.01 -10.93 -5.21
CA MET A 38 21.14 -12.07 -5.58
C MET A 38 21.96 -13.28 -6.04
N LYS A 39 23.05 -13.07 -6.79
CA LYS A 39 23.97 -14.16 -7.18
C LYS A 39 24.66 -14.77 -5.97
N ILE A 40 25.17 -13.96 -5.05
CA ILE A 40 25.83 -14.41 -3.82
C ILE A 40 24.89 -15.27 -2.98
N ILE A 41 23.66 -14.83 -2.74
CA ILE A 41 22.66 -15.60 -1.98
C ILE A 41 21.93 -16.65 -2.83
N GLN A 42 22.32 -16.81 -4.09
CA GLN A 42 21.79 -17.79 -5.03
C GLN A 42 20.26 -17.70 -5.21
N ARG A 43 19.74 -16.46 -5.24
CA ARG A 43 18.35 -16.14 -5.55
C ARG A 43 18.19 -15.73 -7.02
N PRO A 44 16.98 -15.86 -7.59
CA PRO A 44 16.70 -15.42 -8.95
C PRO A 44 16.97 -13.92 -9.12
N TRP A 45 17.55 -13.54 -10.26
CA TRP A 45 17.91 -12.15 -10.57
C TRP A 45 16.73 -11.17 -10.51
N TRP A 46 15.50 -11.61 -10.85
CA TRP A 46 14.29 -10.79 -10.83
C TRP A 46 13.88 -10.33 -9.43
N TRP A 47 14.39 -10.93 -8.35
CA TRP A 47 14.21 -10.42 -6.99
C TRP A 47 14.79 -9.02 -6.82
N THR A 48 15.79 -8.66 -7.63
CA THR A 48 16.29 -7.29 -7.67
C THR A 48 15.19 -6.30 -8.02
N ILE A 49 14.28 -6.64 -8.94
CA ILE A 49 13.13 -5.77 -9.29
C ILE A 49 12.21 -5.60 -8.10
N LEU A 50 11.87 -6.67 -7.40
CA LEU A 50 10.99 -6.63 -6.22
C LEU A 50 11.56 -5.74 -5.11
N LEU A 51 12.88 -5.73 -4.93
CA LEU A 51 13.55 -4.90 -3.93
C LEU A 51 13.29 -3.40 -4.13
N TYR A 52 13.13 -2.96 -5.37
CA TYR A 52 12.90 -1.53 -5.69
C TYR A 52 11.44 -1.16 -5.84
N ILE A 53 10.51 -2.10 -5.68
CA ILE A 53 9.08 -1.78 -5.62
C ILE A 53 8.76 -1.23 -4.22
N PRO A 54 8.21 0.00 -4.11
CA PRO A 54 7.81 0.58 -2.83
C PRO A 54 6.94 -0.36 -2.00
N VAL A 55 7.13 -0.39 -0.70
CA VAL A 55 6.47 -1.28 0.29
C VAL A 55 6.89 -2.74 0.15
N VAL A 56 6.88 -3.32 -1.06
CA VAL A 56 7.33 -4.71 -1.31
C VAL A 56 8.82 -4.85 -1.01
N GLY A 57 9.61 -3.85 -1.40
CA GLY A 57 11.05 -3.81 -1.14
C GLY A 57 11.41 -3.93 0.34
N ASN A 58 10.58 -3.41 1.24
CA ASN A 58 10.81 -3.53 2.68
C ASN A 58 10.78 -5.01 3.13
N VAL A 59 9.79 -5.78 2.63
CA VAL A 59 9.70 -7.23 2.92
C VAL A 59 10.89 -7.97 2.29
N MET A 60 11.19 -7.65 1.04
CA MET A 60 12.31 -8.27 0.32
C MET A 60 13.65 -7.99 0.98
N ALA A 61 13.88 -6.77 1.48
CA ALA A 61 15.10 -6.41 2.19
C ALA A 61 15.33 -7.28 3.43
N LEU A 62 14.28 -7.50 4.25
CA LEU A 62 14.37 -8.36 5.43
C LEU A 62 14.78 -9.79 5.06
N VAL A 63 14.21 -10.33 3.98
CA VAL A 63 14.55 -11.66 3.48
C VAL A 63 16.00 -11.71 2.98
N ILE A 64 16.41 -10.72 2.19
CA ILE A 64 17.73 -10.64 1.60
C ILE A 64 18.82 -10.52 2.69
N TRP A 65 18.61 -9.68 3.71
CA TRP A 65 19.55 -9.54 4.83
C TRP A 65 19.67 -10.85 5.63
N THR A 66 18.54 -11.52 5.85
CA THR A 66 18.53 -12.83 6.53
C THR A 66 19.26 -13.89 5.71
N ASP A 67 18.96 -13.99 4.40
CA ASP A 67 19.61 -14.95 3.52
C ASP A 67 21.12 -14.66 3.39
N THR A 68 21.51 -13.38 3.36
CA THR A 68 22.93 -12.99 3.34
C THR A 68 23.64 -13.46 4.61
N SER A 69 23.07 -13.21 5.81
CA SER A 69 23.65 -13.71 7.06
C SER A 69 23.86 -15.22 7.03
N ARG A 70 22.86 -15.96 6.56
CA ARG A 70 22.86 -17.43 6.50
C ARG A 70 23.82 -17.98 5.44
N ALA A 71 23.97 -17.31 4.32
CA ALA A 71 24.92 -17.68 3.27
C ALA A 71 26.39 -17.56 3.73
N PHE A 72 26.63 -16.75 4.75
CA PHE A 72 27.95 -16.60 5.37
C PHE A 72 28.11 -17.34 6.71
N GLY A 73 27.27 -18.37 6.96
CA GLY A 73 27.39 -19.29 8.08
C GLY A 73 26.58 -18.92 9.33
N TYR A 74 25.95 -17.74 9.38
CA TYR A 74 25.18 -17.25 10.54
C TYR A 74 23.71 -17.67 10.43
N ARG A 75 23.40 -18.96 10.71
CA ARG A 75 22.10 -19.61 10.44
C ARG A 75 21.12 -19.63 11.63
N GLY A 76 21.54 -19.22 12.81
CA GLY A 76 20.72 -19.27 14.02
C GLY A 76 19.55 -18.27 13.99
N VAL A 77 18.50 -18.56 14.79
CA VAL A 77 17.33 -17.68 14.93
C VAL A 77 17.75 -16.27 15.41
N TRP A 78 18.69 -16.18 16.32
CA TRP A 78 19.20 -14.91 16.83
C TRP A 78 19.81 -14.04 15.73
N TRP A 79 20.53 -14.60 14.79
CA TRP A 79 21.07 -13.89 13.64
C TRP A 79 19.99 -13.40 12.68
N THR A 80 18.93 -14.19 12.52
CA THR A 80 17.74 -13.77 11.76
C THR A 80 17.07 -12.57 12.44
N LEU A 81 16.85 -12.63 13.75
CA LEU A 81 16.27 -11.52 14.52
C LEU A 81 17.17 -10.27 14.44
N LEU A 82 18.48 -10.43 14.63
CA LEU A 82 19.43 -9.31 14.49
C LEU A 82 19.37 -8.70 13.08
N ALA A 83 19.37 -9.49 12.01
CA ALA A 83 19.28 -8.97 10.65
C ALA A 83 18.00 -8.15 10.42
N VAL A 84 16.88 -8.60 10.98
CA VAL A 84 15.58 -7.92 10.88
C VAL A 84 15.54 -6.64 11.72
N PHE A 85 15.86 -6.74 13.02
CA PHE A 85 15.74 -5.60 13.94
C PHE A 85 16.79 -4.50 13.74
N THR A 86 17.97 -4.86 13.24
CA THR A 86 19.00 -3.88 12.90
C THR A 86 18.90 -3.34 11.47
N LEU A 87 17.83 -3.72 10.72
CA LEU A 87 17.65 -3.36 9.31
C LEU A 87 18.89 -3.67 8.44
N GLY A 88 19.51 -4.83 8.69
CA GLY A 88 20.68 -5.30 7.95
C GLY A 88 22.03 -4.77 8.43
N LEU A 89 22.09 -3.84 9.41
CA LEU A 89 23.37 -3.34 9.95
C LEU A 89 24.21 -4.45 10.61
N SER A 90 23.58 -5.52 11.10
CA SER A 90 24.26 -6.71 11.60
C SER A 90 25.20 -7.36 10.56
N LEU A 91 24.96 -7.18 9.26
CA LEU A 91 25.85 -7.62 8.21
C LEU A 91 27.20 -6.91 8.27
N GLY A 92 27.22 -5.65 8.70
CA GLY A 92 28.45 -4.91 8.96
C GLY A 92 29.27 -5.54 10.08
N TRP A 93 28.62 -5.93 11.18
CA TRP A 93 29.30 -6.66 12.24
C TRP A 93 29.83 -8.00 11.78
N ILE A 94 29.04 -8.81 11.05
CA ILE A 94 29.45 -10.08 10.44
C ILE A 94 30.65 -9.86 9.52
N SER A 95 30.60 -8.82 8.68
CA SER A 95 31.63 -8.50 7.70
C SER A 95 32.99 -8.18 8.33
N TRP A 96 33.00 -7.35 9.39
CA TRP A 96 34.25 -6.78 9.92
C TRP A 96 34.76 -7.48 11.15
N PHE A 97 33.91 -7.93 12.03
CA PHE A 97 34.25 -8.50 13.34
C PHE A 97 33.97 -10.00 13.44
N GLY A 98 33.13 -10.53 12.57
CA GLY A 98 32.82 -11.94 12.52
C GLY A 98 33.88 -12.74 11.76
N HIS A 99 33.67 -14.05 11.70
CA HIS A 99 34.45 -14.98 10.87
C HIS A 99 33.52 -15.57 9.79
N PRO A 100 33.07 -14.76 8.81
CA PRO A 100 32.12 -15.23 7.80
C PRO A 100 32.82 -16.24 6.87
N VAL A 101 32.14 -17.37 6.67
CA VAL A 101 32.53 -18.40 5.73
C VAL A 101 31.43 -18.52 4.68
N TYR A 102 31.77 -18.24 3.44
CA TYR A 102 30.81 -18.29 2.34
C TYR A 102 30.46 -19.73 2.00
N ASP A 103 29.16 -20.04 2.00
CA ASP A 103 28.62 -21.33 1.59
C ASP A 103 28.27 -21.32 0.09
N SER A 104 29.17 -21.90 -0.71
CA SER A 104 28.97 -22.01 -2.17
C SER A 104 27.81 -22.93 -2.56
N GLU A 105 27.32 -23.76 -1.64
CA GLU A 105 26.18 -24.65 -1.86
C GLU A 105 24.90 -24.18 -1.11
N TYR A 106 24.85 -22.92 -0.72
CA TYR A 106 23.74 -22.37 0.08
C TYR A 106 22.35 -22.69 -0.50
N ARG A 107 22.20 -22.72 -1.82
CA ARG A 107 20.95 -23.10 -2.49
C ARG A 107 20.45 -24.49 -2.07
N ARG A 108 21.33 -25.46 -1.91
CA ARG A 108 20.95 -26.82 -1.45
C ARG A 108 20.49 -26.81 0.01
N HIS A 109 21.22 -26.11 0.87
CA HIS A 109 20.90 -26.03 2.29
C HIS A 109 19.63 -25.19 2.57
N ARG A 110 19.30 -24.26 1.68
CA ARG A 110 18.14 -23.39 1.81
C ARG A 110 16.81 -24.12 1.56
N HIS A 111 16.76 -25.15 0.75
CA HIS A 111 15.50 -25.85 0.43
C HIS A 111 14.71 -26.28 1.66
N ALA A 112 15.36 -26.65 2.73
CA ALA A 112 14.73 -27.00 4.00
C ALA A 112 14.04 -25.80 4.67
N LEU A 113 14.49 -24.55 4.40
CA LEU A 113 13.93 -23.33 4.98
C LEU A 113 12.84 -22.73 4.08
N ASP A 114 12.96 -22.84 2.77
CA ASP A 114 11.95 -22.33 1.83
C ASP A 114 10.62 -23.10 1.90
N SER A 115 10.65 -24.37 2.31
CA SER A 115 9.46 -25.19 2.58
C SER A 115 8.86 -24.94 3.98
N SER A 116 9.44 -24.01 4.75
CA SER A 116 8.96 -23.69 6.09
C SER A 116 7.70 -22.79 6.05
N ILE A 117 6.91 -22.84 7.14
CA ILE A 117 5.76 -21.94 7.35
C ILE A 117 6.18 -20.47 7.19
N LEU A 118 7.36 -20.11 7.65
CA LEU A 118 7.87 -18.73 7.50
C LEU A 118 8.06 -18.33 6.04
N GLY A 119 8.63 -19.21 5.22
CA GLY A 119 8.76 -18.99 3.78
C GLY A 119 7.40 -18.80 3.09
N ALA A 120 6.41 -19.60 3.45
CA ALA A 120 5.05 -19.47 2.95
C ALA A 120 4.41 -18.14 3.37
N ILE A 121 4.60 -17.69 4.61
CA ILE A 121 4.10 -16.39 5.10
C ILE A 121 4.76 -15.24 4.32
N VAL A 122 6.07 -15.25 4.15
CA VAL A 122 6.80 -14.22 3.39
C VAL A 122 6.31 -14.16 1.95
N PHE A 123 6.15 -15.32 1.31
CA PHE A 123 5.61 -15.39 -0.05
C PHE A 123 4.19 -14.80 -0.11
N ALA A 124 3.30 -15.20 0.81
CA ALA A 124 1.92 -14.72 0.85
C ALA A 124 1.85 -13.21 1.07
N VAL A 125 2.63 -12.65 2.00
CA VAL A 125 2.68 -11.20 2.27
C VAL A 125 3.21 -10.44 1.06
N THR A 126 4.26 -10.96 0.40
CA THR A 126 4.84 -10.34 -0.79
C THR A 126 3.84 -10.35 -1.95
N ALA A 127 3.21 -11.49 -2.23
CA ALA A 127 2.22 -11.63 -3.28
C ALA A 127 0.99 -10.74 -3.02
N ALA A 128 0.45 -10.76 -1.80
CA ALA A 128 -0.67 -9.91 -1.40
C ALA A 128 -0.32 -8.41 -1.52
N SER A 129 0.89 -8.01 -1.14
CA SER A 129 1.37 -6.62 -1.27
C SER A 129 1.48 -6.19 -2.74
N LEU A 130 1.94 -7.07 -3.64
CA LEU A 130 2.00 -6.80 -5.08
C LEU A 130 0.58 -6.65 -5.67
N ILE A 131 -0.33 -7.57 -5.34
CA ILE A 131 -1.72 -7.50 -5.79
C ILE A 131 -2.35 -6.19 -5.32
N LYS A 132 -2.26 -5.89 -4.01
CA LYS A 132 -2.79 -4.66 -3.41
C LYS A 132 -2.17 -3.40 -4.02
N ALA A 133 -0.85 -3.40 -4.29
CA ALA A 133 -0.18 -2.24 -4.84
C ALA A 133 -0.60 -1.95 -6.29
N PHE A 134 -0.73 -2.97 -7.13
CA PHE A 134 -0.83 -2.77 -8.58
C PHE A 134 -2.18 -3.09 -9.19
N THR A 135 -2.98 -3.99 -8.60
CA THR A 135 -4.19 -4.51 -9.25
C THR A 135 -5.46 -4.18 -8.51
N TYR A 136 -5.74 -4.87 -7.41
CA TYR A 136 -6.99 -4.78 -6.67
C TYR A 136 -6.75 -4.51 -5.20
N GLU A 137 -7.61 -3.67 -4.62
CA GLU A 137 -7.64 -3.43 -3.18
C GLU A 137 -9.07 -3.58 -2.67
N ALA A 138 -9.22 -4.37 -1.59
CA ALA A 138 -10.50 -4.60 -0.95
C ALA A 138 -10.83 -3.46 0.01
N TYR A 139 -12.08 -3.01 0.00
CA TYR A 139 -12.64 -2.01 0.91
C TYR A 139 -14.01 -2.46 1.42
N THR A 140 -14.37 -1.92 2.58
CA THR A 140 -15.73 -2.02 3.14
C THR A 140 -16.36 -0.65 3.09
N ILE A 141 -17.64 -0.55 2.80
CA ILE A 141 -18.39 0.70 2.77
C ILE A 141 -18.81 1.08 4.22
N PRO A 142 -18.27 2.18 4.77
CA PRO A 142 -18.58 2.57 6.15
C PRO A 142 -19.75 3.55 6.29
N THR A 143 -20.22 4.17 5.20
CA THR A 143 -21.21 5.25 5.24
C THR A 143 -22.28 5.08 4.17
N SER A 144 -23.46 5.63 4.42
CA SER A 144 -24.64 5.56 3.55
C SER A 144 -24.60 6.48 2.33
N SER A 145 -23.55 7.27 2.13
CA SER A 145 -23.48 8.30 1.07
C SER A 145 -23.54 7.78 -0.38
N MET A 146 -23.50 6.47 -0.59
CA MET A 146 -23.73 5.78 -1.87
C MET A 146 -24.88 4.78 -1.79
N GLU A 147 -25.71 4.89 -0.75
CA GLU A 147 -26.86 4.02 -0.53
C GLU A 147 -27.82 4.05 -1.73
N GLY A 148 -28.48 2.92 -1.98
CA GLY A 148 -29.23 2.73 -3.23
C GLY A 148 -28.37 2.18 -4.38
N SER A 149 -27.06 2.45 -4.41
CA SER A 149 -26.09 1.81 -5.32
C SER A 149 -25.19 0.83 -4.57
N MET A 150 -24.83 1.14 -3.32
CA MET A 150 -23.97 0.34 -2.44
C MET A 150 -24.43 0.55 -1.00
N LEU A 151 -24.55 -0.52 -0.22
CA LEU A 151 -25.01 -0.48 1.15
C LEU A 151 -23.85 -0.40 2.14
N VAL A 152 -24.12 0.13 3.32
CA VAL A 152 -23.18 0.08 4.45
C VAL A 152 -22.88 -1.38 4.80
N GLY A 153 -21.59 -1.70 4.94
CA GLY A 153 -21.13 -3.08 5.18
C GLY A 153 -20.80 -3.88 3.92
N ASP A 154 -21.12 -3.39 2.72
CA ASP A 154 -20.72 -4.05 1.48
C ASP A 154 -19.21 -4.12 1.35
N PHE A 155 -18.73 -5.26 0.82
CA PHE A 155 -17.33 -5.44 0.43
C PHE A 155 -17.17 -5.21 -1.07
N LEU A 156 -16.16 -4.45 -1.43
CA LEU A 156 -15.87 -4.15 -2.83
C LEU A 156 -14.37 -4.29 -3.14
N PHE A 157 -14.08 -4.58 -4.40
CA PHE A 157 -12.72 -4.58 -4.93
C PHE A 157 -12.53 -3.40 -5.88
N VAL A 158 -11.60 -2.52 -5.53
CA VAL A 158 -11.23 -1.38 -6.37
C VAL A 158 -10.16 -1.81 -7.36
N ASN A 159 -10.49 -1.70 -8.66
CA ASN A 159 -9.53 -1.94 -9.75
C ASN A 159 -8.65 -0.70 -9.96
N LYS A 160 -7.40 -0.78 -9.49
CA LYS A 160 -6.44 0.33 -9.62
C LYS A 160 -5.94 0.54 -11.05
N MET A 161 -5.88 -0.52 -11.85
CA MET A 161 -5.41 -0.45 -13.22
C MET A 161 -6.37 0.32 -14.13
N ALA A 162 -7.65 0.36 -13.79
CA ALA A 162 -8.67 1.01 -14.62
C ALA A 162 -8.28 2.44 -14.98
N TYR A 163 -7.89 3.25 -14.00
CA TYR A 163 -7.49 4.65 -14.20
C TYR A 163 -5.98 4.88 -14.00
N GLY A 164 -5.19 3.82 -14.11
CA GLY A 164 -3.74 3.82 -13.90
C GLY A 164 -3.37 3.70 -12.42
N THR A 165 -2.60 2.69 -12.11
CA THR A 165 -2.11 2.44 -10.76
C THR A 165 -1.16 3.55 -10.31
N ARG A 166 -1.44 4.17 -9.17
CA ARG A 166 -0.52 5.11 -8.53
C ARG A 166 0.58 4.34 -7.79
N ILE A 167 1.83 4.72 -8.04
CA ILE A 167 2.97 4.22 -7.27
C ILE A 167 2.88 4.80 -5.85
N ALA A 168 3.14 3.98 -4.84
CA ALA A 168 3.13 4.43 -3.45
C ALA A 168 4.17 5.55 -3.23
N MET A 169 3.74 6.68 -2.69
CA MET A 169 4.61 7.82 -2.42
C MET A 169 5.42 7.61 -1.14
N THR A 170 4.92 6.79 -0.21
CA THR A 170 5.59 6.43 1.04
C THR A 170 6.21 5.04 0.96
N PRO A 171 7.43 4.89 0.40
CA PRO A 171 8.05 3.58 0.17
C PRO A 171 8.38 2.85 1.47
N LEU A 172 8.69 3.58 2.55
CA LEU A 172 8.96 3.02 3.86
C LEU A 172 7.65 2.90 4.66
N SER A 173 6.82 1.95 4.29
CA SER A 173 5.54 1.64 4.94
C SER A 173 5.46 0.17 5.32
N ALA A 174 4.71 -0.13 6.38
CA ALA A 174 4.36 -1.51 6.71
C ALA A 174 3.49 -2.12 5.59
N PRO A 175 3.78 -3.35 5.14
CA PRO A 175 2.99 -4.00 4.11
C PRO A 175 1.56 -4.24 4.59
N LEU A 176 0.59 -4.17 3.66
CA LEU A 176 -0.84 -4.41 3.87
C LEU A 176 -1.56 -3.42 4.81
N VAL A 177 -0.85 -2.54 5.50
CA VAL A 177 -1.42 -1.53 6.41
C VAL A 177 -1.51 -0.18 5.69
N HIS A 178 -2.63 0.56 5.89
CA HIS A 178 -2.84 1.84 5.20
C HIS A 178 -2.21 3.02 5.95
N ASP A 179 -2.75 3.41 7.09
CA ASP A 179 -2.37 4.64 7.82
C ASP A 179 -1.71 4.33 9.17
N SER A 180 -2.38 3.58 10.04
CA SER A 180 -1.92 3.25 11.37
C SER A 180 -1.87 1.74 11.60
N ILE A 181 -0.93 1.30 12.42
CA ILE A 181 -0.82 -0.12 12.81
C ILE A 181 -1.92 -0.43 13.82
N PRO A 182 -2.82 -1.38 13.51
CA PRO A 182 -3.83 -1.83 14.46
C PRO A 182 -3.19 -2.22 15.80
N LEU A 183 -3.85 -1.95 16.91
CA LEU A 183 -3.41 -2.20 18.28
C LEU A 183 -2.29 -1.28 18.82
N ALA A 184 -1.35 -0.84 17.98
CA ALA A 184 -0.24 0.02 18.41
C ALA A 184 -0.57 1.52 18.31
N GLY A 185 -1.55 1.92 17.48
CA GLY A 185 -1.93 3.32 17.26
C GLY A 185 -0.85 4.19 16.62
N VAL A 186 0.29 3.59 16.22
CA VAL A 186 1.40 4.31 15.60
C VAL A 186 1.25 4.34 14.06
N ARG A 187 1.84 5.34 13.42
CA ARG A 187 1.84 5.45 11.95
C ARG A 187 2.51 4.22 11.32
N SER A 188 1.92 3.70 10.25
CA SER A 188 2.44 2.56 9.49
C SER A 188 3.57 2.93 8.52
N TYR A 189 3.96 4.20 8.44
CA TYR A 189 4.91 4.72 7.46
C TYR A 189 5.85 5.77 8.05
N LEU A 190 7.02 5.93 7.43
CA LEU A 190 7.97 6.97 7.75
C LEU A 190 7.87 8.11 6.73
N LYS A 191 7.74 9.36 7.22
CA LYS A 191 7.68 10.57 6.36
C LYS A 191 9.03 11.02 5.81
N CYS A 192 10.14 10.49 6.31
CA CYS A 192 11.47 10.94 5.92
C CYS A 192 11.81 10.71 4.44
N VAL A 193 11.04 9.85 3.78
CA VAL A 193 11.17 9.55 2.34
C VAL A 193 9.79 9.62 1.71
N GLU A 194 9.61 10.59 0.84
CA GLU A 194 8.42 10.71 0.01
C GLU A 194 8.83 10.74 -1.46
N LEU A 195 8.28 9.84 -2.27
CA LEU A 195 8.50 9.79 -3.71
C LEU A 195 7.57 10.78 -4.42
N PRO A 196 7.99 11.31 -5.57
CA PRO A 196 7.12 12.15 -6.38
C PRO A 196 5.87 11.37 -6.82
N TYR A 197 4.79 12.12 -7.07
CA TYR A 197 3.57 11.52 -7.60
C TYR A 197 3.84 10.90 -8.98
N MET A 198 3.62 9.60 -9.08
CA MET A 198 3.73 8.84 -10.33
C MET A 198 2.53 7.91 -10.50
N ARG A 199 2.03 7.83 -11.72
CA ARG A 199 0.92 6.95 -12.09
C ARG A 199 1.26 6.20 -13.37
N LEU A 200 0.99 4.90 -13.37
CA LEU A 200 1.11 4.05 -14.56
C LEU A 200 0.03 4.41 -15.59
N PRO A 201 0.21 4.08 -16.88
CA PRO A 201 -0.80 4.30 -17.89
C PRO A 201 -2.15 3.68 -17.51
N ALA A 202 -3.22 4.41 -17.76
CA ALA A 202 -4.59 3.96 -17.51
C ALA A 202 -5.08 3.03 -18.60
N LEU A 203 -5.87 2.00 -18.25
CA LEU A 203 -6.52 1.12 -19.20
C LEU A 203 -7.77 1.79 -19.83
N ARG A 204 -8.40 2.72 -19.11
CA ARG A 204 -9.57 3.47 -19.58
C ARG A 204 -9.58 4.90 -19.05
N LYS A 205 -10.30 5.78 -19.71
CA LYS A 205 -10.57 7.14 -19.23
C LYS A 205 -11.79 7.14 -18.31
N ILE A 206 -11.81 8.07 -17.35
CA ILE A 206 -12.98 8.32 -16.50
C ILE A 206 -14.13 8.82 -17.37
N LYS A 207 -15.33 8.28 -17.14
CA LYS A 207 -16.58 8.69 -17.82
C LYS A 207 -17.57 9.20 -16.79
N ARG A 208 -18.55 9.96 -17.24
CA ARG A 208 -19.70 10.34 -16.41
C ARG A 208 -20.41 9.08 -15.92
N ASN A 209 -20.90 9.11 -14.70
CA ASN A 209 -21.52 8.02 -13.96
C ASN A 209 -20.60 6.88 -13.52
N ASP A 210 -19.29 6.94 -13.81
CA ASP A 210 -18.34 6.00 -13.23
C ASP A 210 -18.32 6.15 -11.69
N ILE A 211 -18.30 5.03 -10.97
CA ILE A 211 -18.06 5.02 -9.54
C ILE A 211 -16.55 5.02 -9.34
N VAL A 212 -16.03 6.05 -8.67
CA VAL A 212 -14.59 6.29 -8.51
C VAL A 212 -14.20 6.32 -7.04
N VAL A 213 -13.04 5.73 -6.75
CA VAL A 213 -12.39 5.84 -5.44
C VAL A 213 -11.24 6.82 -5.54
N PHE A 214 -11.17 7.76 -4.61
CA PHE A 214 -10.14 8.80 -4.57
C PHE A 214 -9.75 9.13 -3.13
N ASN A 215 -8.58 9.71 -2.94
CA ASN A 215 -8.16 10.18 -1.62
C ASN A 215 -8.83 11.52 -1.31
N TRP A 216 -9.38 11.65 -0.10
CA TRP A 216 -10.07 12.86 0.34
C TRP A 216 -9.07 14.03 0.48
N PRO A 217 -9.18 15.12 -0.30
CA PRO A 217 -8.16 16.15 -0.34
C PRO A 217 -8.08 16.97 0.95
N VAL A 218 -9.19 17.10 1.68
CA VAL A 218 -9.28 17.90 2.92
C VAL A 218 -8.77 17.14 4.15
N ASP A 219 -8.51 15.82 4.05
CA ASP A 219 -8.01 15.01 5.15
C ASP A 219 -6.60 15.45 5.55
N MET A 220 -6.49 16.17 6.68
CA MET A 220 -5.25 16.65 7.28
C MET A 220 -4.21 17.11 6.24
N PRO A 221 -4.43 18.27 5.57
CA PRO A 221 -3.70 18.66 4.37
C PRO A 221 -2.18 18.71 4.58
N ASP A 222 -1.72 19.13 5.76
CA ASP A 222 -0.31 19.40 6.02
C ASP A 222 0.45 18.22 6.67
N GLU A 223 -0.27 17.19 7.09
CA GLU A 223 0.33 16.10 7.89
C GLU A 223 0.38 14.75 7.19
N LYS A 224 -0.52 14.46 6.25
CA LYS A 224 -0.62 13.16 5.59
C LYS A 224 -0.25 13.23 4.12
N PRO A 225 0.68 12.37 3.64
CA PRO A 225 0.90 12.17 2.22
C PRO A 225 -0.38 11.73 1.51
N ILE A 226 -0.53 12.07 0.23
CA ILE A 226 -1.75 11.81 -0.55
C ILE A 226 -2.15 10.33 -0.53
N ASP A 227 -1.18 9.42 -0.59
CA ASP A 227 -1.42 7.97 -0.59
C ASP A 227 -1.84 7.41 0.77
N LYS A 228 -1.81 8.22 1.83
CA LYS A 228 -2.23 7.87 3.20
C LYS A 228 -3.51 8.57 3.65
N LYS A 229 -4.06 9.47 2.84
CA LYS A 229 -5.34 10.13 3.10
C LYS A 229 -6.49 9.13 2.99
N ALA A 230 -7.60 9.44 3.67
CA ALA A 230 -8.81 8.61 3.64
C ALA A 230 -9.30 8.38 2.21
N ASN A 231 -9.74 7.16 1.93
CA ASN A 231 -10.31 6.80 0.63
C ASN A 231 -11.82 7.03 0.66
N TYR A 232 -12.31 7.78 -0.32
CA TYR A 232 -13.73 8.05 -0.54
C TYR A 232 -14.19 7.42 -1.83
N ILE A 233 -15.43 6.96 -1.84
CA ILE A 233 -16.10 6.44 -3.03
C ILE A 233 -17.29 7.32 -3.38
N LYS A 234 -17.33 7.82 -4.60
CA LYS A 234 -18.41 8.68 -5.12
C LYS A 234 -18.66 8.41 -6.59
N ARG A 235 -19.83 8.84 -7.07
CA ARG A 235 -20.17 8.82 -8.49
C ARG A 235 -19.61 10.06 -9.17
N CYS A 236 -18.92 9.87 -10.30
CA CYS A 236 -18.39 10.95 -11.14
C CYS A 236 -19.51 11.50 -12.02
N VAL A 237 -20.12 12.61 -11.66
CA VAL A 237 -21.25 13.21 -12.38
C VAL A 237 -20.83 14.09 -13.55
N ALA A 238 -19.63 14.67 -13.49
CA ALA A 238 -19.07 15.51 -14.56
C ALA A 238 -17.57 15.23 -14.73
N ILE A 239 -17.05 15.45 -15.91
CA ILE A 239 -15.64 15.31 -16.26
C ILE A 239 -15.03 16.67 -16.65
N ALA A 240 -13.70 16.72 -16.81
CA ALA A 240 -13.00 17.94 -17.21
C ALA A 240 -13.58 18.51 -18.53
N GLY A 241 -13.90 19.80 -18.52
CA GLY A 241 -14.54 20.51 -19.64
C GLY A 241 -16.07 20.57 -19.56
N ASP A 242 -16.69 19.86 -18.61
CA ASP A 242 -18.14 19.95 -18.40
C ASP A 242 -18.51 21.17 -17.55
N THR A 243 -19.66 21.73 -17.83
CA THR A 243 -20.36 22.69 -16.96
C THR A 243 -21.36 21.95 -16.10
N LEU A 244 -21.21 22.04 -14.78
CA LEU A 244 -22.09 21.40 -13.80
C LEU A 244 -22.97 22.46 -13.11
N GLU A 245 -24.26 22.22 -13.06
CA GLU A 245 -25.24 23.07 -12.40
C GLU A 245 -26.26 22.23 -11.63
N ILE A 246 -26.65 22.68 -10.45
CA ILE A 246 -27.74 22.08 -9.67
C ILE A 246 -28.81 23.13 -9.51
N LYS A 247 -30.00 22.88 -10.04
CA LYS A 247 -31.19 23.73 -9.89
C LYS A 247 -32.33 22.92 -9.27
N ASP A 248 -32.89 23.42 -8.21
CA ASP A 248 -34.04 22.78 -7.53
C ASP A 248 -33.82 21.27 -7.28
N ALA A 249 -32.61 20.94 -6.78
CA ALA A 249 -32.14 19.57 -6.55
C ALA A 249 -31.99 18.70 -7.84
N VAL A 250 -32.18 19.27 -9.03
CA VAL A 250 -31.95 18.58 -10.31
C VAL A 250 -30.57 18.90 -10.84
N LEU A 251 -29.84 17.86 -11.23
CA LEU A 251 -28.48 17.97 -11.79
C LEU A 251 -28.51 18.20 -13.28
N TYR A 252 -27.83 19.25 -13.74
CA TYR A 252 -27.63 19.57 -15.15
C TYR A 252 -26.13 19.47 -15.51
N VAL A 253 -25.84 18.81 -16.62
CA VAL A 253 -24.50 18.74 -17.18
C VAL A 253 -24.53 19.32 -18.60
N ASN A 254 -23.76 20.37 -18.85
CA ASN A 254 -23.74 21.10 -20.11
C ASN A 254 -25.15 21.60 -20.53
N GLY A 255 -25.91 22.10 -19.57
CA GLY A 255 -27.26 22.62 -19.77
C GLY A 255 -28.32 21.54 -20.00
N LYS A 256 -28.00 20.26 -19.93
CA LYS A 256 -28.95 19.15 -20.06
C LYS A 256 -29.14 18.47 -18.73
N GLU A 257 -30.40 18.16 -18.40
CA GLU A 257 -30.73 17.38 -17.22
C GLU A 257 -30.08 16.01 -17.25
N GLN A 258 -29.44 15.62 -16.13
CA GLN A 258 -28.82 14.32 -15.97
C GLN A 258 -29.91 13.24 -15.80
N LYS A 259 -29.97 12.32 -16.77
CA LYS A 259 -30.82 11.14 -16.63
C LYS A 259 -30.11 10.05 -15.84
N TRP A 260 -30.78 9.54 -14.85
CA TRP A 260 -30.30 8.45 -14.01
C TRP A 260 -30.78 7.10 -14.57
N SER A 261 -29.94 6.07 -14.51
CA SER A 261 -30.40 4.71 -14.79
C SER A 261 -31.08 4.10 -13.56
N GLU A 262 -31.77 2.98 -13.72
CA GLU A 262 -32.41 2.28 -12.58
C GLU A 262 -31.43 1.87 -11.49
N ARG A 263 -30.15 1.72 -11.84
CA ARG A 263 -29.07 1.40 -10.90
C ARG A 263 -28.48 2.64 -10.23
N ASP A 264 -28.75 3.82 -10.76
CA ASP A 264 -28.28 5.09 -10.27
C ASP A 264 -29.37 5.68 -9.39
N ARG A 265 -29.34 5.41 -8.11
CA ARG A 265 -30.33 5.91 -7.14
C ARG A 265 -29.75 7.08 -6.38
N PRO A 266 -29.95 8.35 -6.83
CA PRO A 266 -29.49 9.52 -6.10
C PRO A 266 -30.24 9.65 -4.80
N GLN A 267 -29.54 10.09 -3.78
CA GLN A 267 -30.15 10.47 -2.51
C GLN A 267 -30.61 11.92 -2.59
N TRP A 268 -31.75 12.19 -1.99
CA TRP A 268 -32.35 13.51 -1.93
C TRP A 268 -32.50 13.95 -0.49
N GLU A 269 -32.29 15.22 -0.24
CA GLU A 269 -32.63 15.84 1.03
C GLU A 269 -34.13 16.22 1.02
N TYR A 270 -34.83 15.81 2.04
CA TYR A 270 -36.26 16.11 2.20
C TYR A 270 -36.48 16.96 3.43
N ARG A 271 -37.30 18.03 3.30
CA ARG A 271 -37.78 18.77 4.44
C ARG A 271 -39.10 18.14 4.87
N LEU A 272 -39.11 17.41 6.00
CA LEU A 272 -40.31 16.85 6.58
C LEU A 272 -41.00 17.88 7.50
N MET A 273 -42.21 18.27 7.16
CA MET A 273 -43.11 18.99 8.09
C MET A 273 -44.07 17.99 8.73
N TYR A 274 -43.97 17.82 10.03
CA TYR A 274 -44.83 16.93 10.77
C TYR A 274 -45.54 17.66 11.92
N LYS A 275 -46.79 17.28 12.23
CA LYS A 275 -47.43 17.67 13.47
C LYS A 275 -46.73 16.95 14.60
N ARG A 276 -46.28 17.71 15.62
CA ARG A 276 -45.55 17.17 16.77
C ARG A 276 -46.28 15.93 17.29
N PRO A 277 -45.74 14.73 17.24
CA PRO A 277 -46.38 13.56 17.80
C PRO A 277 -46.42 13.72 19.33
N SER A 278 -47.50 13.30 19.95
CA SER A 278 -47.63 13.26 21.42
C SER A 278 -46.63 12.30 22.08
N TYR A 279 -45.93 11.50 21.31
CA TYR A 279 -44.96 10.50 21.74
C TYR A 279 -43.55 10.96 21.38
N GLY A 280 -42.83 11.47 22.38
CA GLY A 280 -41.41 11.82 22.17
C GLY A 280 -40.52 10.59 22.03
N GLY A 281 -39.50 10.68 21.23
CA GLY A 281 -38.40 9.74 21.14
C GLY A 281 -38.51 8.69 20.03
N TYR A 282 -39.59 7.93 19.95
CA TYR A 282 -39.73 6.81 19.01
C TYR A 282 -39.67 7.23 17.53
N PHE A 283 -40.22 8.38 17.16
CA PHE A 283 -40.20 8.86 15.77
C PHE A 283 -38.79 9.09 15.20
N TYR A 284 -37.89 9.59 16.03
CA TYR A 284 -36.51 9.79 15.61
C TYR A 284 -35.76 8.47 15.52
N GLN A 285 -36.09 7.53 16.37
CA GLN A 285 -35.54 6.19 16.36
C GLN A 285 -36.00 5.40 15.12
N ASP A 286 -37.31 5.51 14.79
CA ASP A 286 -37.87 4.93 13.56
C ASP A 286 -37.24 5.49 12.29
N LEU A 287 -36.92 6.79 12.24
CA LEU A 287 -36.22 7.41 11.10
C LEU A 287 -34.79 6.96 11.02
N ASP A 288 -34.10 6.81 12.14
CA ASP A 288 -32.74 6.30 12.23
C ASP A 288 -32.67 4.83 11.79
N ASP A 289 -33.63 4.02 12.28
CA ASP A 289 -33.78 2.60 11.88
C ASP A 289 -34.10 2.43 10.37
N MET A 290 -34.77 3.44 9.78
CA MET A 290 -34.95 3.52 8.32
C MET A 290 -33.76 4.09 7.56
N GLY A 291 -32.66 4.40 8.25
CA GLY A 291 -31.46 4.96 7.64
C GLY A 291 -31.59 6.42 7.19
N VAL A 292 -32.51 7.18 7.77
CA VAL A 292 -32.70 8.60 7.47
C VAL A 292 -31.75 9.44 8.30
N GLU A 293 -30.76 10.06 7.69
CA GLU A 293 -29.84 10.99 8.36
C GLU A 293 -30.56 12.29 8.73
N ILE A 294 -30.69 12.58 10.04
CA ILE A 294 -31.46 13.71 10.55
C ILE A 294 -30.53 14.87 10.90
N HIS A 295 -30.54 15.92 10.10
CA HIS A 295 -29.89 17.19 10.45
C HIS A 295 -30.84 18.10 11.21
N ARG A 296 -30.52 18.42 12.49
CA ARG A 296 -31.24 19.40 13.31
C ARG A 296 -30.60 20.77 13.05
N TYR A 297 -31.39 21.69 12.51
CA TYR A 297 -31.02 23.11 12.40
C TYR A 297 -31.59 23.89 13.56
#